data_8b671f6c609a45ebf228b3b35e05a3f6
#
_entry.id   8b671f6c609a45ebf228b3b35e05a3f6
#
_cell.length_a   1.000
_cell.length_b   1.000
_cell.length_c   1.000
_cell.angle_alpha   90.00
_cell.angle_beta   90.00
_cell.angle_gamma   90.00
#
_symmetry.space_group_name_H-M   'P 1'
#
loop_
_entity.id
_entity.type
_entity.pdbx_description
1 polymer ?
#
loop_
_entity_poly.entity_id
_entity_poly.type
_entity_poly.pdbx_seq_one_letter_code
_entity_poly.pdbx_strand_id
1 'polypeptide(L)'
;MEYVRGVVTRYRRYVNHWEIWNEPDHAIFWRPAPDAAAYADMLIRAAQTIRAIDPDAQILIGGVNPFDTTFLRSVAEYGAWDSFDIIAIHPYVDPYSPEDGNLAAAADGVRALAQQYGQKPIWVTELGWASGPGDRDAVGRSDEQEQASFLVRAMLALWEAGVERVFWYSFKDDPGNPYGLIRVGSGRADYAPRKPAFEALRTLNQQLAGATRVTRRDLFERQVITSFEALRGWRRTSQPNGTLRSSARAYSGDGAAEISYSFTTRANDYLAFEREQPIPLEGTPYAVGAWVYGDGSTHGLKIWLRDAEGELLQFVLGPVGAPGWHFLRAPIGGEVEPGNVLTPGGNRRIDFPAALQAIVVDDLVDEFVGSGTLWIDDLSVISGHELYDLRLERGGEALDILWSPPGARVNLATRADTARLIERGGAETSIAARSGQLRLNLGPAPVYLWHRR
;
A
#
# COMPACT_ATOMS: atom_id res chain seq x y z
N MET A 1 31.30 1.71 16.52
CA MET A 1 30.70 1.47 17.85
C MET A 1 30.95 2.60 18.87
N GLU A 2 31.99 3.40 18.76
CA GLU A 2 32.19 4.56 19.66
C GLU A 2 31.06 5.57 19.57
N TYR A 3 30.59 5.89 18.36
CA TYR A 3 29.46 6.78 18.12
C TYR A 3 28.21 6.25 18.83
N VAL A 4 27.86 4.95 18.61
CA VAL A 4 26.70 4.31 19.26
C VAL A 4 26.81 4.41 20.77
N ARG A 5 27.98 4.10 21.34
CA ARG A 5 28.26 4.20 22.78
C ARG A 5 28.03 5.62 23.30
N GLY A 6 28.58 6.62 22.62
CA GLY A 6 28.46 8.02 23.02
C GLY A 6 27.01 8.51 23.01
N VAL A 7 26.27 8.22 21.94
CA VAL A 7 24.89 8.64 21.79
C VAL A 7 23.99 7.96 22.81
N VAL A 8 24.05 6.63 22.94
CA VAL A 8 23.21 5.88 23.90
C VAL A 8 23.52 6.28 25.33
N THR A 9 24.78 6.40 25.72
CA THR A 9 25.16 6.86 27.08
C THR A 9 24.55 8.22 27.41
N ARG A 10 24.54 9.15 26.43
CA ARG A 10 24.01 10.49 26.61
C ARG A 10 22.50 10.53 26.74
N TYR A 11 21.79 9.76 25.87
CA TYR A 11 20.35 9.93 25.69
C TYR A 11 19.47 8.84 26.31
N ARG A 12 20.00 7.72 26.85
CA ARG A 12 19.25 6.60 27.43
C ARG A 12 18.19 6.96 28.48
N ARG A 13 18.32 8.14 29.12
CA ARG A 13 17.32 8.61 30.10
C ARG A 13 16.08 9.23 29.43
N TYR A 14 16.14 9.50 28.14
CA TYR A 14 15.09 10.17 27.36
C TYR A 14 14.61 9.32 26.18
N VAL A 15 15.48 8.45 25.67
CA VAL A 15 15.24 7.64 24.47
C VAL A 15 15.62 6.20 24.79
N ASN A 16 14.67 5.29 24.61
CA ASN A 16 14.87 3.85 24.80
C ASN A 16 14.61 3.02 23.53
N HIS A 17 14.26 3.65 22.41
CA HIS A 17 14.11 3.02 21.10
C HIS A 17 15.20 3.53 20.15
N TRP A 18 15.95 2.63 19.55
CA TRP A 18 17.11 2.93 18.73
C TRP A 18 17.02 2.23 17.38
N GLU A 19 16.80 2.97 16.32
CA GLU A 19 16.80 2.46 14.96
C GLU A 19 18.23 2.47 14.40
N ILE A 20 18.65 1.33 13.83
CA ILE A 20 20.03 1.13 13.41
C ILE A 20 20.16 1.31 11.91
N TRP A 21 20.65 2.48 11.51
CA TRP A 21 20.78 2.93 10.12
C TRP A 21 19.47 3.37 9.49
N ASN A 22 19.53 3.81 8.22
CA ASN A 22 18.39 4.19 7.39
C ASN A 22 18.46 3.46 6.05
N GLU A 23 17.39 2.77 5.66
CA GLU A 23 17.22 2.08 4.37
C GLU A 23 18.47 1.32 3.91
N PRO A 24 18.97 0.33 4.70
CA PRO A 24 20.18 -0.40 4.37
C PRO A 24 20.06 -1.27 3.11
N ASP A 25 18.84 -1.49 2.65
CA ASP A 25 18.44 -2.16 1.43
C ASP A 25 18.41 -1.25 0.19
N HIS A 26 18.79 0.04 0.36
CA HIS A 26 18.80 1.00 -0.74
C HIS A 26 20.19 1.55 -1.03
N ALA A 27 20.63 1.53 -2.30
CA ALA A 27 22.00 1.92 -2.72
C ALA A 27 22.38 3.39 -2.44
N ILE A 28 21.39 4.27 -2.23
CA ILE A 28 21.66 5.66 -1.82
C ILE A 28 22.26 5.71 -0.41
N PHE A 29 21.75 4.85 0.49
CA PHE A 29 22.11 4.85 1.91
C PHE A 29 23.16 3.80 2.27
N TRP A 30 23.31 2.73 1.46
CA TRP A 30 24.34 1.71 1.61
C TRP A 30 25.16 1.58 0.32
N ARG A 31 26.33 2.24 0.28
CA ARG A 31 27.15 2.33 -0.93
C ARG A 31 28.27 1.30 -0.94
N PRO A 32 28.66 0.79 -2.12
CA PRO A 32 28.14 1.12 -3.45
C PRO A 32 26.81 0.41 -3.78
N ALA A 33 26.45 -0.63 -3.02
CA ALA A 33 25.21 -1.41 -3.17
C ALA A 33 24.83 -2.00 -1.81
N PRO A 34 23.54 -2.33 -1.56
CA PRO A 34 23.09 -3.02 -0.36
C PRO A 34 23.92 -4.28 -0.09
N ASP A 35 24.34 -4.45 1.18
CA ASP A 35 25.10 -5.62 1.66
C ASP A 35 24.50 -6.11 2.97
N ALA A 36 23.65 -7.13 2.86
CA ALA A 36 22.93 -7.68 4.00
C ALA A 36 23.87 -8.34 5.04
N ALA A 37 24.99 -8.90 4.61
CA ALA A 37 25.98 -9.51 5.53
C ALA A 37 26.71 -8.43 6.35
N ALA A 38 27.18 -7.39 5.70
CA ALA A 38 27.84 -6.27 6.37
C ALA A 38 26.87 -5.50 7.29
N TYR A 39 25.61 -5.33 6.86
CA TYR A 39 24.58 -4.72 7.68
C TYR A 39 24.25 -5.58 8.91
N ALA A 40 24.12 -6.90 8.75
CA ALA A 40 23.86 -7.83 9.85
C ALA A 40 24.97 -7.79 10.92
N ASP A 41 26.26 -7.77 10.52
CA ASP A 41 27.39 -7.59 11.46
C ASP A 41 27.30 -6.27 12.21
N MET A 42 27.01 -5.18 11.50
CA MET A 42 26.83 -3.85 12.12
C MET A 42 25.67 -3.86 13.12
N LEU A 43 24.52 -4.42 12.77
CA LEU A 43 23.33 -4.48 13.62
C LEU A 43 23.59 -5.29 14.88
N ILE A 44 24.20 -6.48 14.77
CA ILE A 44 24.60 -7.32 15.92
C ILE A 44 25.50 -6.55 16.88
N ARG A 45 26.56 -5.90 16.37
CA ARG A 45 27.51 -5.15 17.19
C ARG A 45 26.91 -3.89 17.80
N ALA A 46 26.00 -3.21 17.09
CA ALA A 46 25.26 -2.08 17.64
C ALA A 46 24.34 -2.52 18.77
N ALA A 47 23.58 -3.60 18.58
CA ALA A 47 22.71 -4.17 19.59
C ALA A 47 23.45 -4.59 20.86
N GLN A 48 24.57 -5.27 20.73
CA GLN A 48 25.42 -5.64 21.87
C GLN A 48 25.93 -4.40 22.61
N THR A 49 26.33 -3.38 21.88
CA THR A 49 26.84 -2.11 22.47
C THR A 49 25.73 -1.37 23.21
N ILE A 50 24.52 -1.30 22.64
CA ILE A 50 23.36 -0.63 23.24
C ILE A 50 22.93 -1.36 24.50
N ARG A 51 22.69 -2.67 24.42
CA ARG A 51 22.22 -3.48 25.55
C ARG A 51 23.22 -3.56 26.71
N ALA A 52 24.51 -3.41 26.44
CA ALA A 52 25.53 -3.29 27.48
C ALA A 52 25.45 -1.97 28.27
N ILE A 53 24.82 -0.92 27.72
CA ILE A 53 24.66 0.39 28.35
C ILE A 53 23.26 0.56 28.92
N ASP A 54 22.26 0.06 28.21
CA ASP A 54 20.84 0.10 28.52
C ASP A 54 20.20 -1.25 28.20
N PRO A 55 20.11 -2.16 29.18
CA PRO A 55 19.55 -3.50 28.97
C PRO A 55 18.08 -3.50 28.55
N ASP A 56 17.32 -2.44 28.88
CA ASP A 56 15.89 -2.30 28.59
C ASP A 56 15.63 -1.61 27.21
N ALA A 57 16.69 -1.24 26.50
CA ALA A 57 16.58 -0.58 25.20
C ALA A 57 15.91 -1.48 24.17
N GLN A 58 14.98 -0.90 23.40
CA GLN A 58 14.35 -1.52 22.24
C GLN A 58 15.11 -1.15 20.98
N ILE A 59 15.47 -2.12 20.20
CA ILE A 59 16.30 -1.95 19.00
C ILE A 59 15.42 -2.19 17.77
N LEU A 60 15.42 -1.24 16.85
CA LEU A 60 14.78 -1.37 15.55
C LEU A 60 15.82 -1.70 14.48
N ILE A 61 15.48 -2.57 13.56
CA ILE A 61 16.21 -2.67 12.29
C ILE A 61 16.06 -1.32 11.54
N GLY A 62 17.00 -0.92 10.72
CA GLY A 62 16.84 0.26 9.86
C GLY A 62 15.64 0.07 8.92
N GLY A 63 14.85 1.13 8.71
CA GLY A 63 13.66 1.06 7.90
C GLY A 63 13.93 0.46 6.52
N VAL A 64 13.28 -0.66 6.21
CA VAL A 64 13.47 -1.39 4.94
C VAL A 64 12.22 -1.30 4.07
N ASN A 65 12.38 -1.54 2.77
CA ASN A 65 11.26 -1.67 1.85
C ASN A 65 10.48 -2.96 2.17
N PRO A 66 9.20 -2.89 2.60
CA PRO A 66 8.44 -4.07 2.97
C PRO A 66 7.89 -4.84 1.76
N PHE A 67 7.85 -4.22 0.59
CA PHE A 67 7.38 -4.87 -0.64
C PHE A 67 8.44 -5.82 -1.20
N ASP A 68 9.72 -5.66 -0.81
CA ASP A 68 10.80 -6.62 -1.05
C ASP A 68 11.39 -7.12 0.27
N THR A 69 11.02 -8.32 0.67
CA THR A 69 11.53 -8.92 1.92
C THR A 69 12.87 -9.65 1.76
N THR A 70 13.47 -9.63 0.58
CA THR A 70 14.70 -10.37 0.28
C THR A 70 15.86 -9.92 1.17
N PHE A 71 16.05 -8.58 1.31
CA PHE A 71 17.09 -8.04 2.18
C PHE A 71 16.86 -8.43 3.65
N LEU A 72 15.65 -8.27 4.16
CA LEU A 72 15.29 -8.62 5.53
C LEU A 72 15.48 -10.13 5.80
N ARG A 73 15.14 -10.98 4.83
CA ARG A 73 15.42 -12.43 4.88
C ARG A 73 16.91 -12.71 4.99
N SER A 74 17.71 -12.08 4.14
CA SER A 74 19.16 -12.26 4.15
C SER A 74 19.77 -11.81 5.48
N VAL A 75 19.31 -10.70 6.06
CA VAL A 75 19.74 -10.26 7.41
C VAL A 75 19.42 -11.31 8.47
N ALA A 76 18.26 -11.97 8.40
CA ALA A 76 17.92 -13.08 9.30
C ALA A 76 18.81 -14.29 9.08
N GLU A 77 19.09 -14.68 7.84
CA GLU A 77 19.97 -15.79 7.46
C GLU A 77 21.42 -15.58 7.93
N TYR A 78 21.89 -14.32 7.98
CA TYR A 78 23.18 -13.94 8.58
C TYR A 78 23.15 -13.87 10.12
N GLY A 79 22.05 -14.35 10.76
CA GLY A 79 21.98 -14.52 12.22
C GLY A 79 21.67 -13.25 13.01
N ALA A 80 21.22 -12.17 12.38
CA ALA A 80 20.96 -10.92 13.07
C ALA A 80 19.53 -10.80 13.62
N TRP A 81 18.65 -11.81 13.39
CA TRP A 81 17.23 -11.72 13.77
C TRP A 81 17.01 -11.43 15.25
N ASP A 82 17.78 -12.04 16.14
CA ASP A 82 17.66 -11.84 17.60
C ASP A 82 18.35 -10.55 18.10
N SER A 83 18.96 -9.77 17.21
CA SER A 83 19.67 -8.55 17.57
C SER A 83 18.77 -7.32 17.62
N PHE A 84 17.54 -7.40 17.10
CA PHE A 84 16.57 -6.31 17.14
C PHE A 84 15.23 -6.80 17.69
N ASP A 85 14.42 -5.88 18.18
CA ASP A 85 13.15 -6.14 18.86
C ASP A 85 11.95 -5.78 17.97
N ILE A 86 12.11 -4.80 17.07
CA ILE A 86 11.05 -4.22 16.25
C ILE A 86 11.49 -4.17 14.79
N ILE A 87 10.60 -4.56 13.88
CA ILE A 87 10.81 -4.43 12.44
C ILE A 87 10.35 -3.05 12.01
N ALA A 88 11.27 -2.21 11.55
CA ALA A 88 10.98 -0.91 10.97
C ALA A 88 10.86 -1.03 9.44
N ILE A 89 9.84 -0.41 8.87
CA ILE A 89 9.58 -0.41 7.43
C ILE A 89 9.25 0.99 6.91
N HIS A 90 9.59 1.23 5.62
CA HIS A 90 9.29 2.44 4.88
C HIS A 90 8.41 2.11 3.66
N PRO A 91 7.08 1.95 3.84
CA PRO A 91 6.17 1.48 2.79
C PRO A 91 5.68 2.61 1.88
N TYR A 92 6.60 3.35 1.26
CA TYR A 92 6.23 4.41 0.34
C TYR A 92 5.54 3.85 -0.91
N VAL A 93 4.35 4.36 -1.20
CA VAL A 93 3.57 4.04 -2.40
C VAL A 93 3.22 5.27 -3.23
N ASP A 94 3.62 6.46 -2.78
CA ASP A 94 3.39 7.68 -3.54
C ASP A 94 4.04 7.61 -4.95
N PRO A 95 3.40 8.14 -5.99
CA PRO A 95 2.24 9.06 -5.96
C PRO A 95 0.86 8.36 -5.93
N TYR A 96 0.80 7.03 -5.81
CA TYR A 96 -0.46 6.31 -5.80
C TYR A 96 -1.22 6.55 -4.49
N SER A 97 -2.56 6.40 -4.51
CA SER A 97 -3.33 6.38 -3.27
C SER A 97 -2.94 5.18 -2.38
N PRO A 98 -3.22 5.21 -1.07
CA PRO A 98 -2.94 4.06 -0.20
C PRO A 98 -3.55 2.75 -0.68
N GLU A 99 -4.72 2.81 -1.30
CA GLU A 99 -5.43 1.65 -1.84
C GLU A 99 -4.82 1.17 -3.15
N ASP A 100 -4.53 2.09 -4.08
CA ASP A 100 -3.95 1.77 -5.39
C ASP A 100 -2.49 1.29 -5.27
N GLY A 101 -1.75 1.80 -4.27
CA GLY A 101 -0.41 1.32 -3.92
C GLY A 101 -0.42 0.06 -3.07
N ASN A 102 -1.60 -0.51 -2.77
CA ASN A 102 -1.77 -1.71 -1.94
C ASN A 102 -1.04 -1.63 -0.58
N LEU A 103 -1.10 -0.48 0.06
CA LEU A 103 -0.34 -0.19 1.29
C LEU A 103 -0.63 -1.20 2.42
N ALA A 104 -1.86 -1.71 2.53
CA ALA A 104 -2.23 -2.69 3.54
C ALA A 104 -1.39 -3.98 3.44
N ALA A 105 -1.01 -4.39 2.23
CA ALA A 105 -0.20 -5.59 2.00
C ALA A 105 1.27 -5.42 2.43
N ALA A 106 1.75 -4.21 2.64
CA ALA A 106 3.13 -3.96 3.07
C ALA A 106 3.49 -4.69 4.37
N ALA A 107 2.58 -4.70 5.35
CA ALA A 107 2.78 -5.41 6.61
C ALA A 107 2.68 -6.93 6.48
N ASP A 108 1.94 -7.44 5.50
CA ASP A 108 1.66 -8.88 5.37
C ASP A 108 2.89 -9.66 4.92
N GLY A 109 3.65 -9.15 3.97
CA GLY A 109 4.92 -9.77 3.52
C GLY A 109 5.94 -9.88 4.64
N VAL A 110 6.11 -8.81 5.38
CA VAL A 110 7.00 -8.75 6.54
C VAL A 110 6.54 -9.70 7.66
N ARG A 111 5.24 -9.76 7.91
CA ARG A 111 4.67 -10.67 8.93
C ARG A 111 4.83 -12.14 8.54
N ALA A 112 4.64 -12.47 7.26
CA ALA A 112 4.85 -13.83 6.76
C ALA A 112 6.33 -14.26 6.90
N LEU A 113 7.26 -13.34 6.66
CA LEU A 113 8.68 -13.60 6.92
C LEU A 113 8.96 -13.76 8.42
N ALA A 114 8.41 -12.90 9.27
CA ALA A 114 8.58 -12.97 10.72
C ALA A 114 8.02 -14.28 11.33
N GLN A 115 7.04 -14.93 10.71
CA GLN A 115 6.57 -16.25 11.14
C GLN A 115 7.66 -17.33 11.06
N GLN A 116 8.63 -17.18 10.17
CA GLN A 116 9.72 -18.15 9.98
C GLN A 116 10.86 -17.97 11.00
N TYR A 117 11.13 -16.74 11.42
CA TYR A 117 12.29 -16.40 12.27
C TYR A 117 11.92 -15.98 13.69
N GLY A 118 10.64 -15.69 13.95
CA GLY A 118 10.11 -15.19 15.23
C GLY A 118 9.34 -13.88 15.05
N GLN A 119 8.11 -13.85 15.58
CA GLN A 119 7.23 -12.68 15.48
C GLN A 119 7.81 -11.49 16.22
N LYS A 120 7.70 -10.30 15.59
CA LYS A 120 8.11 -9.02 16.15
C LYS A 120 7.08 -7.95 15.82
N PRO A 121 6.94 -6.91 16.65
CA PRO A 121 6.18 -5.72 16.30
C PRO A 121 6.67 -5.08 15.01
N ILE A 122 5.73 -4.53 14.22
CA ILE A 122 6.05 -3.80 12.99
C ILE A 122 5.73 -2.33 13.21
N TRP A 123 6.71 -1.46 12.96
CA TRP A 123 6.56 -0.02 12.97
C TRP A 123 6.84 0.53 11.57
N VAL A 124 6.05 1.49 11.16
CA VAL A 124 6.35 2.33 9.99
C VAL A 124 7.09 3.55 10.49
N THR A 125 8.40 3.61 10.29
CA THR A 125 9.23 4.70 10.76
C THR A 125 9.33 5.86 9.77
N GLU A 126 8.97 5.62 8.51
CA GLU A 126 8.72 6.67 7.52
C GLU A 126 7.60 6.28 6.56
N LEU A 127 6.71 7.24 6.30
CA LEU A 127 5.70 7.19 5.24
C LEU A 127 5.18 8.59 4.99
N GLY A 128 5.00 8.97 3.72
CA GLY A 128 4.45 10.27 3.36
C GLY A 128 4.04 10.35 1.90
N TRP A 129 3.36 11.43 1.56
CA TRP A 129 3.05 11.85 0.20
C TRP A 129 3.45 13.30 0.00
N ALA A 130 4.01 13.60 -1.15
CA ALA A 130 4.25 14.98 -1.56
C ALA A 130 2.90 15.69 -1.83
N SER A 131 2.79 16.97 -1.50
CA SER A 131 1.63 17.81 -1.83
C SER A 131 1.92 18.75 -2.99
N GLY A 132 2.64 18.28 -3.97
CA GLY A 132 3.14 18.97 -5.14
C GLY A 132 4.38 18.27 -5.67
N PRO A 133 5.08 18.78 -6.68
CA PRO A 133 6.29 18.15 -7.20
C PRO A 133 7.34 17.88 -6.09
N GLY A 134 7.85 16.66 -6.06
CA GLY A 134 8.80 16.18 -5.07
C GLY A 134 9.63 15.01 -5.60
N ASP A 135 10.46 14.42 -4.75
CA ASP A 135 11.44 13.39 -5.14
C ASP A 135 10.80 12.13 -5.77
N ARG A 136 9.62 11.73 -5.29
CA ARG A 136 8.90 10.53 -5.77
C ARG A 136 7.75 10.87 -6.72
N ASP A 137 7.33 12.13 -6.79
CA ASP A 137 6.30 12.63 -7.67
C ASP A 137 6.76 13.92 -8.36
N ALA A 138 7.60 13.78 -9.38
CA ALA A 138 8.16 14.92 -10.11
C ALA A 138 7.08 15.78 -10.83
N VAL A 139 5.92 15.21 -11.10
CA VAL A 139 4.79 15.88 -11.76
C VAL A 139 3.91 16.61 -10.75
N GLY A 140 3.88 16.15 -9.49
CA GLY A 140 3.02 16.71 -8.43
C GLY A 140 1.55 16.35 -8.64
N ARG A 141 1.27 15.05 -8.67
CA ARG A 141 -0.10 14.50 -8.86
C ARG A 141 -1.01 14.76 -7.67
N SER A 142 -0.41 14.86 -6.48
CA SER A 142 -1.15 15.08 -5.24
C SER A 142 -1.06 16.54 -4.79
N ASP A 143 -2.18 17.11 -4.36
CA ASP A 143 -2.24 18.39 -3.69
C ASP A 143 -2.29 18.24 -2.15
N GLU A 144 -2.37 19.35 -1.42
CA GLU A 144 -2.45 19.31 0.06
C GLU A 144 -3.73 18.67 0.58
N GLN A 145 -4.84 18.65 -0.18
CA GLN A 145 -6.09 18.01 0.22
C GLN A 145 -5.98 16.50 0.03
N GLU A 146 -5.37 16.07 -1.05
CA GLU A 146 -5.09 14.64 -1.29
C GLU A 146 -4.08 14.11 -0.30
N GLN A 147 -2.96 14.82 -0.06
CA GLN A 147 -1.99 14.48 0.99
C GLN A 147 -2.69 14.24 2.34
N ALA A 148 -3.60 15.13 2.74
CA ALA A 148 -4.33 14.99 4.00
C ALA A 148 -5.31 13.82 3.99
N SER A 149 -5.92 13.48 2.85
CA SER A 149 -6.79 12.32 2.71
C SER A 149 -5.98 11.02 2.74
N PHE A 150 -4.87 10.98 2.01
CA PHE A 150 -3.97 9.82 1.97
C PHE A 150 -3.37 9.54 3.35
N LEU A 151 -3.00 10.59 4.10
CA LEU A 151 -2.53 10.43 5.48
C LEU A 151 -3.53 9.64 6.34
N VAL A 152 -4.79 10.05 6.37
CA VAL A 152 -5.82 9.38 7.20
C VAL A 152 -6.04 7.94 6.71
N ARG A 153 -6.19 7.76 5.39
CA ARG A 153 -6.45 6.45 4.79
C ARG A 153 -5.29 5.48 5.00
N ALA A 154 -4.04 5.98 4.86
CA ALA A 154 -2.84 5.20 5.10
C ALA A 154 -2.70 4.76 6.57
N MET A 155 -2.90 5.69 7.50
CA MET A 155 -2.83 5.39 8.94
C MET A 155 -3.86 4.32 9.33
N LEU A 156 -5.08 4.40 8.77
CA LEU A 156 -6.14 3.40 9.03
C LEU A 156 -5.79 2.05 8.43
N ALA A 157 -5.33 2.00 7.18
CA ALA A 157 -4.95 0.75 6.50
C ALA A 157 -3.82 0.02 7.23
N LEU A 158 -2.79 0.75 7.66
CA LEU A 158 -1.65 0.19 8.39
C LEU A 158 -2.06 -0.26 9.81
N TRP A 159 -2.91 0.50 10.48
CA TRP A 159 -3.41 0.11 11.78
C TRP A 159 -4.23 -1.19 11.73
N GLU A 160 -5.14 -1.33 10.75
CA GLU A 160 -5.86 -2.59 10.51
C GLU A 160 -4.92 -3.75 10.19
N ALA A 161 -3.88 -3.47 9.42
CA ALA A 161 -2.84 -4.46 9.12
C ALA A 161 -1.97 -4.82 10.35
N GLY A 162 -2.25 -4.26 11.54
CA GLY A 162 -1.58 -4.58 12.79
C GLY A 162 -0.21 -3.91 12.95
N VAL A 163 0.03 -2.81 12.26
CA VAL A 163 1.18 -1.93 12.50
C VAL A 163 0.94 -1.18 13.81
N GLU A 164 1.92 -1.23 14.72
CA GLU A 164 1.75 -0.66 16.05
C GLU A 164 1.97 0.85 16.09
N ARG A 165 2.89 1.36 15.26
CA ARG A 165 3.22 2.79 15.19
C ARG A 165 3.50 3.20 13.76
N VAL A 166 3.06 4.42 13.42
CA VAL A 166 3.31 5.05 12.12
C VAL A 166 3.85 6.45 12.35
N PHE A 167 5.00 6.75 11.76
CA PHE A 167 5.62 8.07 11.77
C PHE A 167 5.48 8.69 10.39
N TRP A 168 4.92 9.89 10.34
CA TRP A 168 4.74 10.62 9.10
C TRP A 168 6.04 11.33 8.68
N TYR A 169 6.47 11.10 7.46
CA TYR A 169 7.54 11.85 6.83
C TYR A 169 6.92 12.98 5.99
N SER A 170 7.01 14.25 6.42
CA SER A 170 7.79 14.75 7.52
C SER A 170 6.98 15.78 8.33
N PHE A 171 7.55 16.34 9.38
CA PHE A 171 6.86 17.39 10.15
C PHE A 171 6.76 18.70 9.36
N LYS A 172 7.82 19.09 8.65
CA LYS A 172 7.90 20.34 7.92
C LYS A 172 8.44 20.10 6.51
N ASP A 173 7.90 20.83 5.53
CA ASP A 173 8.42 20.80 4.16
C ASP A 173 9.88 21.20 4.10
N ASP A 174 10.64 20.47 3.30
CA ASP A 174 11.92 20.94 2.80
C ASP A 174 11.71 21.70 1.47
N PRO A 175 12.58 22.67 1.15
CA PRO A 175 12.53 23.33 -0.15
C PRO A 175 12.62 22.34 -1.31
N GLY A 176 11.59 22.29 -2.15
CA GLY A 176 11.48 21.35 -3.27
C GLY A 176 11.00 19.95 -2.90
N ASN A 177 10.73 19.68 -1.62
CA ASN A 177 10.22 18.37 -1.17
C ASN A 177 9.04 18.52 -0.18
N PRO A 178 7.80 18.67 -0.68
CA PRO A 178 6.64 19.11 0.10
C PRO A 178 5.92 17.96 0.84
N TYR A 179 6.64 17.17 1.65
CA TYR A 179 6.09 16.05 2.43
C TYR A 179 5.58 16.45 3.83
N GLY A 180 5.87 17.67 4.27
CA GLY A 180 5.59 18.13 5.63
C GLY A 180 4.10 18.22 5.98
N LEU A 181 3.82 18.17 7.28
CA LEU A 181 2.52 18.56 7.86
C LEU A 181 2.36 20.08 7.88
N ILE A 182 3.46 20.82 7.83
CA ILE A 182 3.50 22.29 7.75
C ILE A 182 4.37 22.73 6.58
N ARG A 183 4.08 23.90 6.02
CA ARG A 183 4.85 24.48 4.91
C ARG A 183 6.19 25.06 5.39
N VAL A 184 7.10 25.34 4.46
CA VAL A 184 8.38 26.00 4.74
C VAL A 184 8.19 27.31 5.50
N GLY A 185 7.18 28.11 5.15
CA GLY A 185 6.92 29.42 5.75
C GLY A 185 8.06 30.41 5.46
N SER A 186 8.30 31.33 6.40
CA SER A 186 9.36 32.35 6.30
C SER A 186 10.77 31.83 6.63
N GLY A 187 10.92 30.57 6.98
CA GLY A 187 12.21 29.94 7.29
C GLY A 187 12.13 28.76 8.27
N ARG A 188 13.29 28.24 8.65
CA ARG A 188 13.38 27.02 9.48
C ARG A 188 12.66 27.11 10.82
N ALA A 189 12.61 28.28 11.44
CA ALA A 189 11.96 28.54 12.73
C ALA A 189 10.48 28.92 12.62
N ASP A 190 9.92 29.00 11.42
CA ASP A 190 8.50 29.29 11.21
C ASP A 190 7.71 27.97 11.25
N TYR A 191 6.97 27.74 12.32
CA TYR A 191 6.12 26.56 12.55
C TYR A 191 4.62 26.87 12.41
N ALA A 192 4.26 28.08 11.98
CA ALA A 192 2.88 28.54 11.91
C ALA A 192 2.08 28.01 10.70
N PRO A 193 2.66 27.88 9.47
CA PRO A 193 1.86 27.60 8.28
C PRO A 193 1.49 26.12 8.14
N ARG A 194 0.43 25.70 8.85
CA ARG A 194 -0.09 24.34 8.84
C ARG A 194 -0.73 23.99 7.50
N LYS A 195 -0.56 22.76 7.05
CA LYS A 195 -1.30 22.15 5.95
C LYS A 195 -2.57 21.48 6.45
N PRO A 196 -3.54 21.16 5.56
CA PRO A 196 -4.68 20.31 5.89
C PRO A 196 -4.30 18.97 6.53
N ALA A 197 -3.14 18.40 6.18
CA ALA A 197 -2.61 17.16 6.75
C ALA A 197 -2.35 17.26 8.26
N PHE A 198 -1.93 18.43 8.77
CA PHE A 198 -1.74 18.65 10.20
C PHE A 198 -3.06 18.51 10.97
N GLU A 199 -4.11 19.16 10.48
CA GLU A 199 -5.43 19.10 11.12
C GLU A 199 -6.06 17.70 10.94
N ALA A 200 -5.83 17.05 9.80
CA ALA A 200 -6.27 15.68 9.56
C ALA A 200 -5.66 14.69 10.55
N LEU A 201 -4.34 14.76 10.78
CA LEU A 201 -3.65 13.92 11.77
C LEU A 201 -4.14 14.18 13.19
N ARG A 202 -4.33 15.46 13.55
CA ARG A 202 -4.88 15.85 14.86
C ARG A 202 -6.27 15.26 15.06
N THR A 203 -7.15 15.40 14.08
CA THR A 203 -8.52 14.90 14.13
C THR A 203 -8.54 13.39 14.22
N LEU A 204 -7.77 12.70 13.38
CA LEU A 204 -7.65 11.24 13.40
C LEU A 204 -7.27 10.74 14.81
N ASN A 205 -6.22 11.29 15.40
CA ASN A 205 -5.77 10.90 16.75
C ASN A 205 -6.85 11.14 17.80
N GLN A 206 -7.61 12.24 17.71
CA GLN A 206 -8.72 12.52 18.62
C GLN A 206 -9.88 11.52 18.46
N GLN A 207 -10.21 11.16 17.22
CA GLN A 207 -11.31 10.23 16.94
C GLN A 207 -10.96 8.78 17.30
N LEU A 208 -9.71 8.36 17.12
CA LEU A 208 -9.25 7.01 17.46
C LEU A 208 -8.96 6.80 18.94
N ALA A 209 -8.77 7.87 19.72
CA ALA A 209 -8.43 7.76 21.15
C ALA A 209 -9.47 6.93 21.91
N GLY A 210 -9.03 5.81 22.52
CA GLY A 210 -9.87 4.89 23.28
C GLY A 210 -10.78 3.99 22.46
N ALA A 211 -10.61 3.93 21.14
CA ALA A 211 -11.27 2.95 20.28
C ALA A 211 -10.64 1.56 20.48
N THR A 212 -11.48 0.53 20.67
CA THR A 212 -11.01 -0.81 21.06
C THR A 212 -11.38 -1.93 20.08
N ARG A 213 -12.31 -1.70 19.17
CA ARG A 213 -12.77 -2.71 18.21
C ARG A 213 -12.88 -2.14 16.82
N VAL A 214 -12.34 -2.89 15.85
CA VAL A 214 -12.37 -2.54 14.43
C VAL A 214 -13.14 -3.60 13.66
N THR A 215 -14.04 -3.17 12.80
CA THR A 215 -14.72 -4.03 11.84
C THR A 215 -14.77 -3.34 10.50
N ARG A 216 -14.20 -3.98 9.48
CA ARG A 216 -14.29 -3.48 8.11
C ARG A 216 -15.60 -3.91 7.46
N ARG A 217 -16.23 -2.99 6.76
CA ARG A 217 -17.55 -3.20 6.12
C ARG A 217 -17.59 -2.56 4.73
N ASP A 218 -16.49 -2.70 4.00
CA ASP A 218 -16.37 -2.14 2.66
C ASP A 218 -17.44 -2.70 1.72
N LEU A 219 -17.93 -1.86 0.82
CA LEU A 219 -18.86 -2.21 -0.25
C LEU A 219 -18.24 -1.82 -1.58
N PHE A 220 -17.95 -2.81 -2.40
CA PHE A 220 -17.44 -2.61 -3.75
C PHE A 220 -18.40 -3.26 -4.75
N GLU A 221 -18.80 -2.51 -5.76
CA GLU A 221 -19.49 -3.07 -6.91
C GLU A 221 -18.46 -3.63 -7.88
N ARG A 222 -18.13 -4.90 -7.70
CA ARG A 222 -17.21 -5.65 -8.57
C ARG A 222 -18.00 -6.53 -9.52
N GLN A 223 -17.62 -6.50 -10.79
CA GLN A 223 -18.11 -7.42 -11.80
C GLN A 223 -16.95 -8.28 -12.26
N VAL A 224 -17.02 -9.57 -11.98
CA VAL A 224 -16.05 -10.55 -12.45
C VAL A 224 -16.14 -10.67 -13.97
N ILE A 225 -15.03 -10.42 -14.65
CA ILE A 225 -14.91 -10.57 -16.12
C ILE A 225 -14.30 -11.91 -16.51
N THR A 226 -13.52 -12.52 -15.61
CA THR A 226 -13.06 -13.90 -15.71
C THR A 226 -12.72 -14.48 -14.33
N SER A 227 -13.27 -15.63 -14.01
CA SER A 227 -12.99 -16.40 -12.78
C SER A 227 -11.88 -17.43 -12.98
N PHE A 228 -11.33 -17.56 -14.19
CA PHE A 228 -10.32 -18.56 -14.55
C PHE A 228 -10.73 -20.03 -14.34
N GLU A 229 -11.99 -20.33 -14.11
CA GLU A 229 -12.50 -21.70 -14.09
C GLU A 229 -12.19 -22.47 -15.39
N ALA A 230 -12.08 -21.73 -16.50
CA ALA A 230 -11.70 -22.26 -17.79
C ALA A 230 -10.62 -21.38 -18.45
N LEU A 231 -9.48 -21.99 -18.77
CA LEU A 231 -8.35 -21.32 -19.39
C LEU A 231 -8.35 -21.39 -20.92
N ARG A 232 -9.44 -21.83 -21.54
CA ARG A 232 -9.55 -21.87 -23.00
C ARG A 232 -9.42 -20.48 -23.61
N GLY A 233 -8.60 -20.36 -24.65
CA GLY A 233 -8.36 -19.11 -25.37
C GLY A 233 -7.31 -18.22 -24.73
N TRP A 234 -6.64 -18.66 -23.67
CA TRP A 234 -5.42 -18.05 -23.16
C TRP A 234 -4.20 -18.72 -23.77
N ARG A 235 -3.23 -17.95 -24.23
CA ARG A 235 -1.95 -18.46 -24.72
C ARG A 235 -0.80 -17.54 -24.32
N ARG A 236 0.35 -18.15 -24.07
CA ARG A 236 1.57 -17.41 -23.81
C ARG A 236 2.08 -16.78 -25.11
N THR A 237 2.44 -15.50 -25.04
CA THR A 237 2.93 -14.73 -26.21
C THR A 237 4.33 -14.15 -26.02
N SER A 238 4.86 -14.22 -24.80
CA SER A 238 6.21 -13.77 -24.47
C SER A 238 7.06 -14.93 -23.96
N GLN A 239 8.16 -14.68 -23.36
CA GLN A 239 9.16 -15.57 -22.72
C GLN A 239 8.81 -17.08 -22.68
N PRO A 240 9.70 -17.99 -23.07
CA PRO A 240 9.40 -19.41 -23.17
C PRO A 240 9.19 -20.09 -21.80
N ASN A 241 9.60 -19.46 -20.72
CA ASN A 241 9.81 -20.06 -19.40
C ASN A 241 8.65 -19.79 -18.45
N GLY A 242 7.42 -20.13 -18.84
CA GLY A 242 6.27 -20.02 -17.96
C GLY A 242 5.07 -20.80 -18.45
N THR A 243 4.18 -21.13 -17.55
CA THR A 243 2.96 -21.89 -17.83
C THR A 243 1.75 -21.28 -17.14
N LEU A 244 0.59 -21.40 -17.77
CA LEU A 244 -0.72 -21.11 -17.23
C LEU A 244 -1.49 -22.42 -17.14
N ARG A 245 -1.95 -22.79 -15.93
CA ARG A 245 -2.67 -24.04 -15.68
C ARG A 245 -3.88 -23.78 -14.79
N SER A 246 -4.88 -24.65 -14.89
CA SER A 246 -5.98 -24.67 -13.92
C SER A 246 -5.50 -25.27 -12.60
N SER A 247 -5.93 -24.70 -11.49
CA SER A 247 -5.59 -25.12 -10.13
C SER A 247 -6.82 -25.13 -9.25
N ALA A 248 -6.91 -26.08 -8.34
CA ALA A 248 -7.95 -26.13 -7.32
C ALA A 248 -7.73 -25.16 -6.15
N ARG A 249 -6.62 -24.42 -6.13
CA ARG A 249 -6.39 -23.33 -5.20
C ARG A 249 -7.13 -22.09 -5.71
N ALA A 250 -8.36 -21.92 -5.32
CA ALA A 250 -9.21 -20.82 -5.74
C ALA A 250 -9.50 -19.85 -4.58
N TYR A 251 -9.74 -18.58 -4.90
CA TYR A 251 -10.33 -17.61 -3.99
C TYR A 251 -11.83 -17.84 -3.89
N SER A 252 -12.47 -18.06 -5.03
CA SER A 252 -13.90 -18.39 -5.17
C SER A 252 -14.10 -19.54 -6.15
N GLY A 253 -15.27 -20.18 -6.13
CA GLY A 253 -15.58 -21.28 -7.06
C GLY A 253 -14.67 -22.51 -6.87
N ASP A 254 -14.47 -23.25 -7.97
CA ASP A 254 -13.76 -24.54 -7.97
C ASP A 254 -12.36 -24.46 -8.59
N GLY A 255 -11.96 -23.32 -9.17
CA GLY A 255 -10.71 -23.20 -9.89
C GLY A 255 -10.15 -21.78 -10.03
N ALA A 256 -8.83 -21.67 -10.14
CA ALA A 256 -8.10 -20.46 -10.42
C ALA A 256 -7.02 -20.69 -11.48
N ALA A 257 -6.42 -19.62 -11.99
CA ALA A 257 -5.24 -19.70 -12.85
C ALA A 257 -3.98 -19.81 -12.00
N GLU A 258 -3.23 -20.88 -12.16
CA GLU A 258 -1.85 -21.03 -11.68
C GLU A 258 -0.88 -20.55 -12.73
N ILE A 259 -0.05 -19.59 -12.39
CA ILE A 259 1.04 -19.08 -13.24
C ILE A 259 2.37 -19.48 -12.62
N SER A 260 3.10 -20.34 -13.31
CA SER A 260 4.51 -20.61 -13.00
C SER A 260 5.40 -19.83 -13.96
N TYR A 261 6.40 -19.16 -13.44
CA TYR A 261 7.36 -18.36 -14.18
C TYR A 261 8.80 -18.78 -13.88
N SER A 262 9.70 -18.51 -14.81
CA SER A 262 11.15 -18.66 -14.63
C SER A 262 11.85 -17.56 -15.42
N PHE A 263 12.32 -16.54 -14.71
CA PHE A 263 13.13 -15.47 -15.29
C PHE A 263 14.59 -15.92 -15.30
N THR A 264 15.21 -15.89 -16.46
CA THR A 264 16.51 -16.53 -16.71
C THR A 264 17.58 -15.56 -17.17
N THR A 265 17.22 -14.32 -17.45
CA THR A 265 18.15 -13.29 -17.88
C THR A 265 18.26 -12.18 -16.81
N ARG A 266 19.26 -11.35 -16.90
CA ARG A 266 19.40 -10.13 -16.09
C ARG A 266 19.00 -8.91 -16.92
N ALA A 267 17.91 -9.03 -17.63
CA ALA A 267 17.30 -7.99 -18.43
C ALA A 267 15.81 -8.00 -18.15
N ASN A 268 15.10 -6.98 -18.57
CA ASN A 268 13.65 -6.91 -18.39
C ASN A 268 12.95 -8.17 -18.92
N ASP A 269 12.61 -9.08 -18.01
CA ASP A 269 11.91 -10.33 -18.29
C ASP A 269 10.43 -10.19 -17.88
N TYR A 270 9.52 -10.56 -18.78
CA TYR A 270 8.09 -10.60 -18.45
C TYR A 270 7.42 -11.82 -19.06
N LEU A 271 6.36 -12.29 -18.44
CA LEU A 271 5.55 -13.42 -18.86
C LEU A 271 4.13 -12.97 -19.16
N ALA A 272 3.75 -12.93 -20.43
CA ALA A 272 2.41 -12.52 -20.85
C ALA A 272 1.58 -13.71 -21.33
N PHE A 273 0.33 -13.76 -20.86
CA PHE A 273 -0.73 -14.63 -21.35
C PHE A 273 -1.82 -13.79 -21.97
N GLU A 274 -1.98 -13.90 -23.28
CA GLU A 274 -2.96 -13.14 -24.03
C GLU A 274 -4.21 -13.96 -24.36
N ARG A 275 -5.31 -13.25 -24.47
CA ARG A 275 -6.56 -13.79 -24.99
C ARG A 275 -6.53 -13.80 -26.52
N GLU A 276 -6.89 -14.94 -27.12
CA GLU A 276 -7.12 -15.03 -28.57
C GLU A 276 -8.23 -14.08 -29.04
N GLN A 277 -9.25 -13.92 -28.17
CA GLN A 277 -10.29 -12.89 -28.30
C GLN A 277 -10.30 -12.11 -26.99
N PRO A 278 -10.05 -10.79 -27.03
CA PRO A 278 -10.13 -9.96 -25.85
C PRO A 278 -11.49 -10.05 -25.16
N ILE A 279 -11.51 -9.97 -23.82
CA ILE A 279 -12.74 -10.03 -23.05
C ILE A 279 -13.27 -8.60 -22.89
N PRO A 280 -14.46 -8.26 -23.45
CA PRO A 280 -15.03 -6.92 -23.31
C PRO A 280 -15.23 -6.52 -21.85
N LEU A 281 -14.93 -5.28 -21.52
CA LEU A 281 -15.29 -4.67 -20.25
C LEU A 281 -16.71 -4.05 -20.39
N GLU A 282 -17.59 -4.31 -19.45
CA GLU A 282 -18.92 -3.72 -19.48
C GLU A 282 -18.89 -2.29 -18.91
N GLY A 283 -19.57 -1.37 -19.62
CA GLY A 283 -19.70 0.03 -19.21
C GLY A 283 -18.40 0.82 -19.26
N THR A 284 -18.22 1.70 -18.28
CA THR A 284 -17.02 2.55 -18.12
C THR A 284 -16.48 2.38 -16.70
N PRO A 285 -15.81 1.26 -16.42
CA PRO A 285 -15.31 0.98 -15.08
C PRO A 285 -14.24 2.00 -14.66
N TYR A 286 -14.18 2.24 -13.35
CA TYR A 286 -13.23 3.15 -12.71
C TYR A 286 -11.86 2.47 -12.46
N ALA A 287 -11.88 1.18 -12.14
CA ALA A 287 -10.68 0.41 -11.87
C ALA A 287 -10.86 -1.05 -12.30
N VAL A 288 -9.74 -1.76 -12.36
CA VAL A 288 -9.67 -3.21 -12.60
C VAL A 288 -8.83 -3.84 -11.50
N GLY A 289 -9.12 -5.08 -11.14
CA GLY A 289 -8.35 -5.79 -10.13
C GLY A 289 -8.58 -7.29 -10.16
N ALA A 290 -7.74 -8.03 -9.45
CA ALA A 290 -7.84 -9.48 -9.35
C ALA A 290 -7.46 -9.95 -7.95
N TRP A 291 -8.00 -11.09 -7.53
CA TRP A 291 -7.47 -11.80 -6.38
C TRP A 291 -6.19 -12.52 -6.78
N VAL A 292 -5.15 -12.34 -6.00
CA VAL A 292 -3.82 -12.91 -6.24
C VAL A 292 -3.36 -13.64 -4.98
N TYR A 293 -2.95 -14.88 -5.14
CA TYR A 293 -2.23 -15.60 -4.09
C TYR A 293 -0.75 -15.51 -4.40
N GLY A 294 -0.03 -14.73 -3.60
CA GLY A 294 1.36 -14.41 -3.83
C GLY A 294 2.31 -15.57 -3.50
N ASP A 295 3.52 -15.47 -4.00
CA ASP A 295 4.61 -16.41 -3.77
C ASP A 295 5.76 -15.82 -2.92
N GLY A 296 5.59 -14.59 -2.46
CA GLY A 296 6.59 -13.85 -1.68
C GLY A 296 7.57 -13.06 -2.54
N SER A 297 7.37 -13.05 -3.87
CA SER A 297 8.18 -12.24 -4.77
C SER A 297 7.70 -10.80 -4.84
N THR A 298 8.56 -9.93 -5.38
CA THR A 298 8.24 -8.52 -5.68
C THR A 298 7.81 -8.31 -7.12
N HIS A 299 7.60 -9.38 -7.88
CA HIS A 299 7.20 -9.30 -9.28
C HIS A 299 5.88 -8.56 -9.42
N GLY A 300 5.77 -7.75 -10.48
CA GLY A 300 4.58 -6.97 -10.75
C GLY A 300 3.53 -7.78 -11.49
N LEU A 301 2.29 -7.77 -11.00
CA LEU A 301 1.15 -8.21 -11.80
C LEU A 301 0.63 -7.03 -12.59
N LYS A 302 0.53 -7.19 -13.90
CA LYS A 302 0.04 -6.19 -14.83
C LYS A 302 -1.04 -6.78 -15.71
N ILE A 303 -1.88 -5.93 -16.28
CA ILE A 303 -2.84 -6.29 -17.33
C ILE A 303 -2.68 -5.38 -18.53
N TRP A 304 -3.03 -5.90 -19.69
CA TRP A 304 -3.14 -5.12 -20.91
C TRP A 304 -4.61 -4.96 -21.28
N LEU A 305 -5.02 -3.72 -21.49
CA LEU A 305 -6.35 -3.39 -22.00
C LEU A 305 -6.18 -2.82 -23.42
N ARG A 306 -7.06 -3.25 -24.30
CA ARG A 306 -7.22 -2.69 -25.64
C ARG A 306 -8.45 -1.81 -25.63
N ASP A 307 -8.29 -0.58 -26.07
CA ASP A 307 -9.35 0.40 -26.06
C ASP A 307 -10.12 0.48 -27.39
N ALA A 308 -11.10 1.40 -27.50
CA ALA A 308 -11.94 1.58 -28.67
C ALA A 308 -11.17 2.08 -29.89
N GLU A 309 -10.05 2.79 -29.70
CA GLU A 309 -9.19 3.27 -30.78
C GLU A 309 -8.14 2.26 -31.21
N GLY A 310 -8.08 1.10 -30.51
CA GLY A 310 -7.13 0.02 -30.75
C GLY A 310 -5.80 0.22 -30.01
N GLU A 311 -5.70 1.24 -29.15
CA GLU A 311 -4.53 1.45 -28.32
C GLU A 311 -4.40 0.33 -27.28
N LEU A 312 -3.20 -0.18 -27.08
CA LEU A 312 -2.90 -1.19 -26.08
C LEU A 312 -2.17 -0.53 -24.91
N LEU A 313 -2.83 -0.50 -23.77
CA LEU A 313 -2.38 0.16 -22.56
C LEU A 313 -2.13 -0.86 -21.44
N GLN A 314 -1.06 -0.66 -20.69
CA GLN A 314 -0.68 -1.48 -19.55
C GLN A 314 -1.09 -0.82 -18.24
N PHE A 315 -1.69 -1.60 -17.34
CA PHE A 315 -2.05 -1.17 -16.00
C PHE A 315 -1.39 -2.07 -14.97
N VAL A 316 -0.70 -1.48 -14.00
CA VAL A 316 0.02 -2.19 -12.95
C VAL A 316 -0.92 -2.40 -11.78
N LEU A 317 -1.29 -3.66 -11.50
CA LEU A 317 -2.15 -4.00 -10.35
C LEU A 317 -1.38 -3.94 -9.03
N GLY A 318 -0.08 -4.17 -9.06
CA GLY A 318 0.79 -4.12 -7.89
C GLY A 318 1.73 -5.32 -7.80
N PRO A 319 2.57 -5.36 -6.75
CA PRO A 319 3.45 -6.50 -6.49
C PRO A 319 2.65 -7.74 -6.08
N VAL A 320 3.11 -8.91 -6.51
CA VAL A 320 2.48 -10.22 -6.23
C VAL A 320 2.40 -10.49 -4.72
N GLY A 321 3.43 -10.12 -3.98
CA GLY A 321 3.42 -10.09 -2.52
C GLY A 321 3.47 -11.46 -1.84
N ALA A 322 3.19 -11.46 -0.54
CA ALA A 322 3.28 -12.62 0.35
C ALA A 322 2.28 -13.73 0.00
N PRO A 323 2.55 -14.98 0.42
CA PRO A 323 1.58 -16.06 0.36
C PRO A 323 0.28 -15.72 1.11
N GLY A 324 -0.84 -15.79 0.40
CA GLY A 324 -2.17 -15.42 0.85
C GLY A 324 -2.95 -14.77 -0.29
N TRP A 325 -4.30 -14.75 -0.20
CA TRP A 325 -5.14 -14.06 -1.16
C TRP A 325 -5.23 -12.57 -0.86
N HIS A 326 -4.77 -11.74 -1.81
CA HIS A 326 -4.83 -10.29 -1.77
C HIS A 326 -5.59 -9.77 -2.99
N PHE A 327 -6.37 -8.72 -2.85
CA PHE A 327 -6.98 -8.07 -4.01
C PHE A 327 -6.07 -6.96 -4.50
N LEU A 328 -5.38 -7.19 -5.61
CA LEU A 328 -4.59 -6.19 -6.29
C LEU A 328 -5.46 -5.43 -7.28
N ARG A 329 -5.26 -4.11 -7.39
CA ARG A 329 -6.08 -3.25 -8.23
C ARG A 329 -5.28 -2.13 -8.88
N ALA A 330 -5.78 -1.64 -10.01
CA ALA A 330 -5.29 -0.42 -10.66
C ALA A 330 -6.45 0.47 -11.10
N PRO A 331 -6.39 1.77 -10.88
CA PRO A 331 -7.29 2.71 -11.56
C PRO A 331 -6.99 2.69 -13.06
N ILE A 332 -8.04 2.75 -13.89
CA ILE A 332 -7.91 2.75 -15.35
C ILE A 332 -8.32 4.07 -15.99
N GLY A 333 -8.55 5.09 -15.16
CA GLY A 333 -8.82 6.45 -15.61
C GLY A 333 -7.54 7.30 -15.67
N GLY A 334 -7.65 8.43 -16.36
CA GLY A 334 -6.54 9.39 -16.44
C GLY A 334 -5.55 9.09 -17.57
N GLU A 335 -4.40 9.76 -17.52
CA GLU A 335 -3.34 9.61 -18.50
C GLU A 335 -2.38 8.50 -18.10
N VAL A 336 -2.13 7.55 -19.01
CA VAL A 336 -1.22 6.44 -18.80
C VAL A 336 0.23 6.89 -19.00
N GLU A 337 1.13 6.43 -18.14
CA GLU A 337 2.56 6.73 -18.24
C GLU A 337 3.13 6.25 -19.58
N PRO A 338 4.06 7.02 -20.19
CA PRO A 338 4.63 6.64 -21.50
C PRO A 338 5.20 5.22 -21.57
N GLY A 339 5.81 4.73 -20.48
CA GLY A 339 6.35 3.37 -20.40
C GLY A 339 5.28 2.27 -20.36
N ASN A 340 4.03 2.62 -20.13
CA ASN A 340 2.88 1.70 -20.08
C ASN A 340 2.01 1.79 -21.34
N VAL A 341 2.43 2.52 -22.35
CA VAL A 341 1.76 2.60 -23.66
C VAL A 341 2.45 1.64 -24.63
N LEU A 342 1.76 0.56 -24.99
CA LEU A 342 2.34 -0.51 -25.81
C LEU A 342 2.11 -0.30 -27.30
N THR A 343 1.16 0.57 -27.69
CA THR A 343 0.90 0.95 -29.08
C THR A 343 1.33 2.40 -29.30
N PRO A 344 2.29 2.68 -30.19
CA PRO A 344 2.71 4.06 -30.47
C PRO A 344 1.60 4.91 -31.08
N GLY A 345 1.55 6.18 -30.68
CA GLY A 345 0.76 7.21 -31.39
C GLY A 345 -0.68 7.40 -30.89
N GLY A 346 -1.06 6.77 -29.78
CA GLY A 346 -2.37 6.98 -29.15
C GLY A 346 -2.44 8.23 -28.26
N ASN A 347 -3.60 8.44 -27.64
CA ASN A 347 -3.85 9.57 -26.73
C ASN A 347 -3.43 9.30 -25.28
N ARG A 348 -2.96 8.07 -24.99
CA ARG A 348 -2.53 7.58 -23.67
C ARG A 348 -3.66 7.60 -22.63
N ARG A 349 -4.88 7.40 -23.05
CA ARG A 349 -6.06 7.29 -22.19
C ARG A 349 -6.88 6.10 -22.63
N ILE A 350 -7.59 5.51 -21.68
CA ILE A 350 -8.49 4.40 -22.02
C ILE A 350 -9.79 4.99 -22.61
N ASP A 351 -10.09 4.62 -23.84
CA ASP A 351 -11.33 4.96 -24.53
C ASP A 351 -12.27 3.76 -24.56
N PHE A 352 -13.49 3.95 -24.06
CA PHE A 352 -14.46 2.86 -24.01
C PHE A 352 -15.29 2.76 -25.30
N PRO A 353 -15.71 1.53 -25.71
CA PRO A 353 -15.55 0.25 -25.04
C PRO A 353 -14.12 -0.28 -25.07
N ALA A 354 -13.68 -0.85 -23.94
CA ALA A 354 -12.36 -1.46 -23.83
C ALA A 354 -12.48 -2.97 -23.55
N ALA A 355 -11.39 -3.70 -23.74
CA ALA A 355 -11.35 -5.14 -23.53
C ALA A 355 -10.03 -5.61 -22.91
N LEU A 356 -10.11 -6.63 -22.05
CA LEU A 356 -8.95 -7.30 -21.48
C LEU A 356 -8.21 -8.11 -22.56
N GLN A 357 -6.97 -7.75 -22.82
CA GLN A 357 -6.10 -8.43 -23.80
C GLN A 357 -5.19 -9.45 -23.14
N ALA A 358 -4.53 -9.11 -22.02
CA ALA A 358 -3.52 -9.97 -21.40
C ALA A 358 -3.42 -9.81 -19.88
N ILE A 359 -2.85 -10.85 -19.26
CA ILE A 359 -2.29 -10.82 -17.90
C ILE A 359 -0.78 -10.97 -18.03
N VAL A 360 -0.04 -10.19 -17.26
CA VAL A 360 1.42 -10.15 -17.33
C VAL A 360 2.02 -10.24 -15.93
N VAL A 361 2.99 -11.12 -15.77
CA VAL A 361 3.90 -11.14 -14.62
C VAL A 361 5.24 -10.59 -15.08
N ASP A 362 5.73 -9.59 -14.39
CA ASP A 362 6.90 -8.79 -14.77
C ASP A 362 7.91 -8.77 -13.63
N ASP A 363 9.19 -8.96 -13.95
CA ASP A 363 10.26 -8.82 -12.99
C ASP A 363 10.56 -7.34 -12.75
N LEU A 364 9.97 -6.73 -11.77
CA LEU A 364 10.21 -5.30 -11.46
C LEU A 364 11.69 -4.97 -11.17
N VAL A 365 12.51 -5.97 -10.97
CA VAL A 365 13.97 -5.87 -10.81
C VAL A 365 14.63 -6.66 -11.93
N ASP A 366 15.04 -5.99 -13.01
CA ASP A 366 15.64 -6.59 -14.21
C ASP A 366 16.82 -7.56 -13.92
N GLU A 367 17.46 -7.44 -12.78
CA GLU A 367 18.58 -8.29 -12.37
C GLU A 367 18.13 -9.63 -11.74
N PHE A 368 16.83 -9.80 -11.48
CA PHE A 368 16.33 -11.02 -10.85
C PHE A 368 16.45 -12.22 -11.78
N VAL A 369 17.00 -13.30 -11.26
CA VAL A 369 17.03 -14.63 -11.93
C VAL A 369 16.44 -15.65 -10.95
N GLY A 370 15.35 -16.31 -11.33
CA GLY A 370 14.68 -17.25 -10.45
C GLY A 370 13.32 -17.70 -10.99
N SER A 371 12.66 -18.54 -10.22
CA SER A 371 11.36 -19.12 -10.57
C SER A 371 10.40 -19.05 -9.40
N GLY A 372 9.10 -18.96 -9.70
CA GLY A 372 8.05 -18.98 -8.71
C GLY A 372 6.72 -19.41 -9.30
N THR A 373 5.71 -19.43 -8.43
CA THR A 373 4.33 -19.77 -8.80
C THR A 373 3.35 -18.94 -8.01
N LEU A 374 2.45 -18.27 -8.70
CA LEU A 374 1.38 -17.49 -8.14
C LEU A 374 0.02 -17.95 -8.68
N TRP A 375 -1.07 -17.57 -8.03
CA TRP A 375 -2.43 -17.88 -8.49
C TRP A 375 -3.22 -16.60 -8.66
N ILE A 376 -4.06 -16.56 -9.69
CA ILE A 376 -4.94 -15.41 -9.98
C ILE A 376 -6.38 -15.93 -10.10
N ASP A 377 -7.30 -15.20 -9.49
CA ASP A 377 -8.73 -15.50 -9.51
C ASP A 377 -9.57 -14.22 -9.60
N ASP A 378 -10.82 -14.36 -10.04
CA ASP A 378 -11.83 -13.31 -10.06
C ASP A 378 -11.32 -11.95 -10.56
N LEU A 379 -10.69 -11.93 -11.75
CA LEU A 379 -10.34 -10.65 -12.37
C LEU A 379 -11.62 -9.89 -12.66
N SER A 380 -11.72 -8.70 -12.11
CA SER A 380 -12.94 -7.92 -12.01
C SER A 380 -12.74 -6.49 -12.47
N VAL A 381 -13.80 -5.88 -12.95
CA VAL A 381 -13.90 -4.42 -13.06
C VAL A 381 -14.66 -3.85 -11.86
N ILE A 382 -14.32 -2.64 -11.48
CA ILE A 382 -14.99 -1.87 -10.43
C ILE A 382 -15.74 -0.74 -11.11
N SER A 383 -17.07 -0.79 -11.03
CA SER A 383 -17.98 0.20 -11.65
C SER A 383 -18.83 0.84 -10.56
N GLY A 384 -18.80 2.15 -10.43
CA GLY A 384 -19.76 2.91 -9.63
C GLY A 384 -19.39 3.03 -8.15
N HIS A 385 -19.83 2.14 -7.28
CA HIS A 385 -19.70 2.36 -5.83
C HIS A 385 -18.48 1.65 -5.25
N GLU A 386 -17.56 2.44 -4.73
CA GLU A 386 -16.46 2.00 -3.89
C GLU A 386 -16.56 2.72 -2.55
N LEU A 387 -17.06 2.02 -1.54
CA LEU A 387 -17.22 2.53 -0.19
C LEU A 387 -16.25 1.82 0.74
N TYR A 388 -15.40 2.58 1.37
CA TYR A 388 -14.63 2.14 2.52
C TYR A 388 -15.38 2.53 3.80
N ASP A 389 -15.57 1.58 4.70
CA ASP A 389 -16.28 1.74 5.95
C ASP A 389 -15.56 0.99 7.08
N LEU A 390 -14.86 1.74 7.90
CA LEU A 390 -14.18 1.23 9.08
C LEU A 390 -14.98 1.57 10.32
N ARG A 391 -15.56 0.56 10.95
CA ARG A 391 -16.34 0.72 12.17
C ARG A 391 -15.52 0.45 13.43
N LEU A 392 -15.61 1.40 14.35
CA LEU A 392 -15.06 1.31 15.70
C LEU A 392 -16.18 1.46 16.73
N GLU A 393 -15.89 1.04 17.94
CA GLU A 393 -16.80 1.20 19.10
C GLU A 393 -16.10 1.91 20.24
N ARG A 394 -16.76 2.91 20.84
CA ARG A 394 -16.29 3.61 22.02
C ARG A 394 -17.46 4.06 22.88
N GLY A 395 -17.49 3.63 24.15
CA GLY A 395 -18.48 4.10 25.13
C GLY A 395 -19.95 3.82 24.78
N GLY A 396 -20.22 2.78 23.98
CA GLY A 396 -21.57 2.43 23.54
C GLY A 396 -22.07 3.18 22.30
N GLU A 397 -21.23 4.02 21.68
CA GLU A 397 -21.47 4.64 20.40
C GLU A 397 -20.63 3.95 19.32
N ALA A 398 -21.17 3.91 18.09
CA ALA A 398 -20.43 3.49 16.91
C ALA A 398 -19.77 4.72 16.26
N LEU A 399 -18.53 4.55 15.87
CA LEU A 399 -17.82 5.46 14.98
C LEU A 399 -17.62 4.75 13.64
N ASP A 400 -18.24 5.26 12.58
CA ASP A 400 -17.92 4.83 11.22
C ASP A 400 -16.98 5.84 10.58
N ILE A 401 -15.86 5.38 10.07
CA ILE A 401 -14.93 6.19 9.28
C ILE A 401 -15.13 5.80 7.82
N LEU A 402 -15.61 6.75 7.03
CA LEU A 402 -16.17 6.52 5.72
C LEU A 402 -15.47 7.36 4.66
N TRP A 403 -15.17 6.76 3.51
CA TRP A 403 -14.73 7.48 2.31
C TRP A 403 -15.06 6.70 1.04
N SER A 404 -15.10 7.41 -0.08
CA SER A 404 -15.27 6.82 -1.40
C SER A 404 -14.44 7.61 -2.42
N PRO A 405 -13.34 7.05 -2.96
CA PRO A 405 -12.52 7.76 -3.95
C PRO A 405 -13.30 8.26 -5.17
N PRO A 406 -14.17 7.47 -5.81
CA PRO A 406 -15.00 7.94 -6.93
C PRO A 406 -16.21 8.78 -6.49
N GLY A 407 -16.49 8.85 -5.19
CA GLY A 407 -17.72 9.42 -4.63
C GLY A 407 -18.85 8.40 -4.52
N ALA A 408 -19.61 8.47 -3.41
CA ALA A 408 -20.78 7.60 -3.19
C ALA A 408 -21.87 8.32 -2.42
N ARG A 409 -23.13 7.95 -2.71
CA ARG A 409 -24.28 8.26 -1.86
C ARG A 409 -24.62 7.04 -1.04
N VAL A 410 -24.54 7.16 0.28
CA VAL A 410 -24.80 6.03 1.19
C VAL A 410 -25.95 6.32 2.14
N ASN A 411 -26.69 5.25 2.49
CA ASN A 411 -27.73 5.26 3.50
C ASN A 411 -27.31 4.30 4.62
N LEU A 412 -27.03 4.83 5.80
CA LEU A 412 -26.62 4.05 6.96
C LEU A 412 -27.77 3.92 7.96
N ALA A 413 -28.08 2.71 8.37
CA ALA A 413 -29.10 2.47 9.38
C ALA A 413 -28.63 3.00 10.76
N THR A 414 -29.54 3.66 11.47
CA THR A 414 -29.31 4.16 12.83
C THR A 414 -30.58 4.08 13.66
N ARG A 415 -30.41 3.96 14.98
CA ARG A 415 -31.50 4.09 15.95
C ARG A 415 -31.58 5.48 16.58
N ALA A 416 -30.61 6.32 16.29
CA ALA A 416 -30.57 7.70 16.78
C ALA A 416 -31.34 8.62 15.84
N ASP A 417 -31.96 9.66 16.39
CA ASP A 417 -32.62 10.71 15.61
C ASP A 417 -31.60 11.62 14.92
N THR A 418 -30.38 11.71 15.48
CA THR A 418 -29.28 12.50 14.94
C THR A 418 -27.94 11.78 15.09
N ALA A 419 -26.99 12.11 14.23
CA ALA A 419 -25.61 11.66 14.29
C ALA A 419 -24.66 12.87 14.20
N ARG A 420 -23.45 12.74 14.73
CA ARG A 420 -22.40 13.74 14.59
C ARG A 420 -21.50 13.34 13.43
N LEU A 421 -21.42 14.20 12.44
CA LEU A 421 -20.48 14.07 11.32
C LEU A 421 -19.31 15.02 11.58
N ILE A 422 -18.10 14.46 11.58
CA ILE A 422 -16.87 15.21 11.71
C ILE A 422 -16.10 15.06 10.41
N GLU A 423 -15.79 16.16 9.79
CA GLU A 423 -14.95 16.17 8.58
C GLU A 423 -13.49 15.85 8.92
N ARG A 424 -12.71 15.44 7.96
CA ARG A 424 -11.28 15.14 8.09
C ARG A 424 -10.51 16.23 8.85
N GLY A 425 -10.83 17.52 8.61
CA GLY A 425 -10.20 18.67 9.26
C GLY A 425 -10.73 19.01 10.65
N GLY A 426 -11.72 18.26 11.17
CA GLY A 426 -12.28 18.44 12.50
C GLY A 426 -13.53 19.32 12.57
N ALA A 427 -14.06 19.83 11.46
CA ALA A 427 -15.34 20.53 11.43
C ALA A 427 -16.48 19.55 11.75
N GLU A 428 -17.35 19.92 12.72
CA GLU A 428 -18.44 19.06 13.19
C GLU A 428 -19.80 19.62 12.76
N THR A 429 -20.67 18.70 12.29
CA THR A 429 -22.07 19.00 11.96
C THR A 429 -22.98 17.92 12.52
N SER A 430 -24.24 18.26 12.82
CA SER A 430 -25.26 17.30 13.22
C SER A 430 -26.11 16.93 12.00
N ILE A 431 -26.28 15.63 11.79
CA ILE A 431 -27.09 15.08 10.68
C ILE A 431 -28.34 14.44 11.28
N ALA A 432 -29.53 14.82 10.78
CA ALA A 432 -30.78 14.20 11.19
C ALA A 432 -31.01 12.86 10.44
N ALA A 433 -31.40 11.84 11.18
CA ALA A 433 -31.88 10.60 10.60
C ALA A 433 -33.30 10.78 10.04
N ARG A 434 -33.59 10.14 8.91
CA ARG A 434 -34.90 10.08 8.31
C ARG A 434 -35.30 8.62 8.12
N SER A 435 -36.43 8.23 8.70
CA SER A 435 -36.90 6.83 8.68
C SER A 435 -35.84 5.82 9.13
N GLY A 436 -35.08 6.15 10.19
CA GLY A 436 -34.02 5.30 10.72
C GLY A 436 -32.75 5.21 9.84
N GLN A 437 -32.55 6.16 8.93
CA GLN A 437 -31.39 6.20 8.04
C GLN A 437 -30.72 7.57 8.01
N LEU A 438 -29.39 7.55 8.03
CA LEU A 438 -28.51 8.70 7.77
C LEU A 438 -28.12 8.69 6.30
N ARG A 439 -28.29 9.83 5.61
CA ARG A 439 -27.91 10.00 4.20
C ARG A 439 -26.65 10.82 4.10
N LEU A 440 -25.64 10.28 3.43
CA LEU A 440 -24.35 10.91 3.26
C LEU A 440 -23.93 10.95 1.79
N ASN A 441 -23.29 12.04 1.41
CA ASN A 441 -22.50 12.13 0.18
C ASN A 441 -21.03 12.00 0.59
N LEU A 442 -20.36 10.98 0.14
CA LEU A 442 -18.96 10.71 0.44
C LEU A 442 -18.08 11.05 -0.76
N GLY A 443 -16.87 11.47 -0.49
CA GLY A 443 -15.80 11.70 -1.45
C GLY A 443 -14.52 11.00 -1.01
N PRO A 444 -13.37 11.34 -1.62
CA PRO A 444 -12.07 10.76 -1.27
C PRO A 444 -11.56 11.17 0.12
N ALA A 445 -12.09 12.25 0.69
CA ALA A 445 -11.74 12.70 2.04
C ALA A 445 -12.52 11.90 3.09
N PRO A 446 -11.84 11.19 4.02
CA PRO A 446 -12.51 10.47 5.09
C PRO A 446 -13.32 11.37 6.00
N VAL A 447 -14.48 10.87 6.44
CA VAL A 447 -15.34 11.50 7.44
C VAL A 447 -15.57 10.55 8.61
N TYR A 448 -15.83 11.10 9.79
CA TYR A 448 -16.07 10.37 11.02
C TYR A 448 -17.52 10.55 11.44
N LEU A 449 -18.28 9.46 11.47
CA LEU A 449 -19.70 9.47 11.79
C LEU A 449 -19.96 8.79 13.12
N TRP A 450 -20.33 9.57 14.14
CA TRP A 450 -20.73 9.07 15.45
C TRP A 450 -22.23 8.93 15.54
N HIS A 451 -22.68 7.73 15.86
CA HIS A 451 -24.12 7.47 16.04
C HIS A 451 -24.40 6.31 17.00
N ARG A 452 -25.62 6.23 17.49
CA ARG A 452 -26.12 5.08 18.26
C ARG A 452 -26.75 4.05 17.32
N ARG A 453 -26.50 2.78 17.58
CA ARG A 453 -27.15 1.68 16.88
C ARG A 453 -28.60 1.50 17.28
#